data_081ee978984806c101593a9218ec10a0
#
_entry.id   081ee978984806c101593a9218ec10a0
#
_cell.length_a   1.000
_cell.length_b   1.000
_cell.length_c   1.000
_cell.angle_alpha   90.00
_cell.angle_beta   90.00
_cell.angle_gamma   90.00
#
_symmetry.space_group_name_H-M   'P 1'
#
loop_
_entity.id
_entity.type
_entity.pdbx_description
1 polymer ?
#
loop_
_entity_poly.entity_id
_entity_poly.type
_entity_poly.pdbx_seq_one_letter_code
_entity_poly.pdbx_strand_id
1 'polypeptide(L)'
;MSTGPGVTSAATTHTLPPSYPLTLTVRLRDILQLRFTAIFAALPPAALTGISPANPVKRLARVLGYAGLRLVGNIFQPIRNRDDLHGKVWLYVVSANNYDALEFIRRARPDAVLVAGQAKNIGRYNAAVNRLSLRRKLLYYWQFPVAFFGLLKTDGSRAWRFFDFIFYAIGYYEVYRRALRHHRPRAVVFSNDHNDDTRSLLLACRAEGVPTAYVQHASVSTNFPPLGFDLSLLEGQDALDKYRLCGPVQGLVALVGMPKADAYLNQKNISPQVKRVGIACNIHDPMPALVDTLVYLLRELPELTFTLRPHPSDGRDFEPLRQRLPALQWSSARQENVFDFLLRQDALVAADTSTHLEATLLNVASIYFRFGTFALTNDYYGYAGRGLVARADTPAELATTLRRYAAHKPADLYLRATYYNATLGTPDEGRSQIRTVTLLNDWLNQSAVTN
;
A
#
# COMPACT_ATOMS: atom_id res chain seq x y z
N MET A 1 24.94 -12.03 29.80
CA MET A 1 24.98 -12.41 28.37
C MET A 1 23.54 -12.63 27.94
N SER A 2 22.92 -11.63 27.36
CA SER A 2 21.52 -11.66 26.89
C SER A 2 21.57 -11.76 25.36
N THR A 3 21.13 -12.90 24.86
CA THR A 3 20.94 -13.15 23.42
C THR A 3 19.77 -12.27 22.95
N GLY A 4 20.06 -11.26 22.14
CA GLY A 4 19.05 -10.43 21.48
C GLY A 4 18.12 -11.28 20.58
N PRO A 5 16.89 -10.84 20.31
CA PRO A 5 15.94 -11.56 19.46
C PRO A 5 16.50 -11.70 18.05
N GLY A 6 16.84 -12.95 17.72
CA GLY A 6 17.57 -13.32 16.53
C GLY A 6 16.83 -12.98 15.24
N VAL A 7 17.60 -12.59 14.25
CA VAL A 7 17.27 -12.78 12.83
C VAL A 7 16.90 -14.26 12.68
N THR A 8 15.64 -14.58 12.47
CA THR A 8 15.24 -15.95 12.11
C THR A 8 15.76 -16.19 10.69
N SER A 9 16.98 -16.67 10.62
CA SER A 9 17.58 -17.22 9.42
C SER A 9 16.80 -18.48 9.05
N ALA A 10 15.79 -18.36 8.24
CA ALA A 10 15.37 -19.43 7.37
C ALA A 10 16.35 -19.43 6.18
N ALA A 11 17.62 -19.74 6.48
CA ALA A 11 18.64 -19.95 5.47
C ALA A 11 18.40 -21.33 4.83
N THR A 12 17.38 -21.43 4.01
CA THR A 12 17.43 -22.31 2.85
C THR A 12 18.02 -21.46 1.74
N THR A 13 19.29 -21.70 1.43
CA THR A 13 19.95 -21.25 0.20
C THR A 13 19.20 -21.87 -0.98
N HIS A 14 18.02 -21.36 -1.28
CA HIS A 14 17.39 -21.58 -2.57
C HIS A 14 18.11 -20.63 -3.53
N THR A 15 19.16 -21.15 -4.17
CA THR A 15 19.61 -20.62 -5.44
C THR A 15 18.35 -20.41 -6.28
N LEU A 16 18.15 -19.17 -6.70
CA LEU A 16 17.08 -18.82 -7.64
C LEU A 16 17.12 -19.84 -8.79
N PRO A 17 16.00 -20.45 -9.18
CA PRO A 17 16.02 -21.33 -10.34
C PRO A 17 16.58 -20.52 -11.52
N PRO A 18 17.42 -21.16 -12.37
CA PRO A 18 18.07 -20.49 -13.49
C PRO A 18 17.01 -19.70 -14.24
N SER A 19 17.34 -18.47 -14.62
CA SER A 19 16.46 -17.55 -15.31
C SER A 19 16.04 -18.12 -16.65
N TYR A 20 15.04 -19.02 -16.65
CA TYR A 20 14.36 -19.37 -17.89
C TYR A 20 13.74 -18.08 -18.43
N PRO A 21 13.98 -17.75 -19.72
CA PRO A 21 13.36 -16.58 -20.30
C PRO A 21 11.83 -16.77 -20.23
N LEU A 22 11.20 -16.11 -19.25
CA LEU A 22 9.76 -16.18 -19.11
C LEU A 22 9.10 -15.73 -20.41
N THR A 23 8.16 -16.49 -20.94
CA THR A 23 7.37 -16.07 -22.09
C THR A 23 6.64 -14.76 -21.79
N LEU A 24 6.30 -13.98 -22.81
CA LEU A 24 5.57 -12.72 -22.64
C LEU A 24 4.29 -12.91 -21.80
N THR A 25 3.53 -13.97 -22.05
CA THR A 25 2.29 -14.28 -21.32
C THR A 25 2.55 -14.54 -19.84
N VAL A 26 3.56 -15.34 -19.50
CA VAL A 26 3.92 -15.65 -18.11
C VAL A 26 4.37 -14.39 -17.37
N ARG A 27 5.20 -13.56 -18.01
CA ARG A 27 5.63 -12.26 -17.42
C ARG A 27 4.45 -11.33 -17.15
N LEU A 28 3.56 -11.17 -18.12
CA LEU A 28 2.40 -10.29 -17.96
C LEU A 28 1.42 -10.83 -16.93
N ARG A 29 1.28 -12.14 -16.79
CA ARG A 29 0.47 -12.75 -15.74
C ARG A 29 1.03 -12.48 -14.35
N ASP A 30 2.35 -12.56 -14.17
CA ASP A 30 3.02 -12.16 -12.92
C ASP A 30 2.83 -10.66 -12.64
N ILE A 31 3.08 -9.80 -13.63
CA ILE A 31 2.93 -8.34 -13.51
C ILE A 31 1.49 -7.96 -13.12
N LEU A 32 0.49 -8.63 -13.67
CA LEU A 32 -0.93 -8.34 -13.50
C LEU A 32 -1.60 -9.24 -12.44
N GLN A 33 -0.85 -9.97 -11.64
CA GLN A 33 -1.38 -10.99 -10.71
C GLN A 33 -2.54 -10.47 -9.86
N LEU A 34 -2.39 -9.32 -9.21
CA LEU A 34 -3.46 -8.73 -8.40
C LEU A 34 -4.73 -8.45 -9.22
N ARG A 35 -4.57 -7.98 -10.47
CA ARG A 35 -5.69 -7.64 -11.37
C ARG A 35 -6.47 -8.87 -11.83
N PHE A 36 -5.82 -10.02 -11.84
CA PHE A 36 -6.42 -11.29 -12.23
C PHE A 36 -6.92 -12.14 -11.04
N THR A 37 -6.89 -11.59 -9.81
CA THR A 37 -7.54 -12.26 -8.68
C THR A 37 -9.07 -12.25 -8.83
N ALA A 38 -9.72 -13.24 -8.22
CA ALA A 38 -11.19 -13.31 -8.21
C ALA A 38 -11.80 -12.09 -7.51
N ILE A 39 -11.19 -11.62 -6.42
CA ILE A 39 -11.63 -10.45 -5.67
C ILE A 39 -11.58 -9.18 -6.53
N PHE A 40 -10.47 -8.95 -7.24
CA PHE A 40 -10.37 -7.77 -8.10
C PHE A 40 -11.37 -7.82 -9.26
N ALA A 41 -11.56 -9.00 -9.87
CA ALA A 41 -12.53 -9.19 -10.94
C ALA A 41 -13.99 -9.00 -10.49
N ALA A 42 -14.26 -9.28 -9.22
CA ALA A 42 -15.58 -9.16 -8.61
C ALA A 42 -15.86 -7.75 -8.03
N LEU A 43 -14.91 -6.80 -8.08
CA LEU A 43 -15.15 -5.42 -7.67
C LEU A 43 -16.30 -4.81 -8.47
N PRO A 44 -17.22 -4.07 -7.82
CA PRO A 44 -18.33 -3.45 -8.53
C PRO A 44 -17.86 -2.44 -9.57
N PRO A 45 -18.62 -2.25 -10.66
CA PRO A 45 -18.27 -1.31 -11.71
C PRO A 45 -17.94 0.10 -11.21
N ALA A 46 -18.64 0.56 -10.18
CA ALA A 46 -18.40 1.88 -9.56
C ALA A 46 -16.99 2.00 -8.99
N ALA A 47 -16.49 0.96 -8.30
CA ALA A 47 -15.13 0.92 -7.74
C ALA A 47 -14.04 0.89 -8.84
N LEU A 48 -14.36 0.37 -10.01
CA LEU A 48 -13.44 0.24 -11.14
C LEU A 48 -13.55 1.40 -12.16
N THR A 49 -14.50 2.31 -12.03
CA THR A 49 -14.76 3.34 -13.05
C THR A 49 -13.52 4.17 -13.36
N GLY A 50 -12.78 4.63 -12.36
CA GLY A 50 -11.53 5.38 -12.53
C GLY A 50 -10.31 4.51 -12.91
N ILE A 51 -10.40 3.19 -12.73
CA ILE A 51 -9.30 2.24 -12.89
C ILE A 51 -9.41 1.48 -14.22
N SER A 52 -10.55 0.83 -14.48
CA SER A 52 -10.87 0.10 -15.71
C SER A 52 -12.39 0.09 -15.91
N PRO A 53 -12.94 0.93 -16.79
CA PRO A 53 -14.39 1.05 -16.98
C PRO A 53 -15.05 -0.29 -17.33
N ALA A 54 -16.29 -0.51 -16.87
CA ALA A 54 -17.05 -1.73 -17.20
C ALA A 54 -17.35 -1.84 -18.71
N ASN A 55 -17.64 -0.71 -19.35
CA ASN A 55 -17.94 -0.65 -20.78
C ASN A 55 -16.68 -0.89 -21.64
N PRO A 56 -16.67 -1.91 -22.53
CA PRO A 56 -15.51 -2.23 -23.37
C PRO A 56 -15.11 -1.12 -24.33
N VAL A 57 -16.07 -0.32 -24.83
CA VAL A 57 -15.78 0.82 -25.70
C VAL A 57 -15.02 1.91 -24.94
N LYS A 58 -15.41 2.19 -23.70
CA LYS A 58 -14.66 3.13 -22.84
C LYS A 58 -13.26 2.60 -22.50
N ARG A 59 -13.08 1.27 -22.33
CA ARG A 59 -11.75 0.68 -22.17
C ARG A 59 -10.89 0.85 -23.41
N LEU A 60 -11.46 0.60 -24.60
CA LEU A 60 -10.77 0.82 -25.88
C LEU A 60 -10.37 2.30 -26.04
N ALA A 61 -11.27 3.22 -25.75
CA ALA A 61 -10.96 4.65 -25.77
C ALA A 61 -9.82 5.01 -24.81
N ARG A 62 -9.76 4.39 -23.62
CA ARG A 62 -8.61 4.53 -22.69
C ARG A 62 -7.32 4.01 -23.27
N VAL A 63 -7.34 2.85 -23.93
CA VAL A 63 -6.15 2.27 -24.58
C VAL A 63 -5.65 3.23 -25.65
N LEU A 64 -6.54 3.73 -26.52
CA LEU A 64 -6.19 4.70 -27.56
C LEU A 64 -5.71 6.04 -26.98
N GLY A 65 -6.39 6.55 -25.94
CA GLY A 65 -5.97 7.75 -25.22
C GLY A 65 -4.60 7.59 -24.54
N TYR A 66 -4.33 6.42 -23.94
CA TYR A 66 -3.02 6.12 -23.36
C TYR A 66 -1.95 6.02 -24.45
N ALA A 67 -2.23 5.34 -25.56
CA ALA A 67 -1.32 5.24 -26.69
C ALA A 67 -1.05 6.61 -27.32
N GLY A 68 -2.10 7.40 -27.57
CA GLY A 68 -1.98 8.70 -28.22
C GLY A 68 -1.39 9.78 -27.32
N LEU A 69 -2.07 10.09 -26.21
CA LEU A 69 -1.70 11.24 -25.37
C LEU A 69 -0.52 10.98 -24.44
N ARG A 70 -0.49 9.83 -23.75
CA ARG A 70 0.62 9.52 -22.82
C ARG A 70 1.91 9.19 -23.53
N LEU A 71 1.83 8.52 -24.69
CA LEU A 71 3.02 8.22 -25.47
C LEU A 71 3.59 9.47 -26.12
N VAL A 72 2.74 10.30 -26.71
CA VAL A 72 3.15 11.61 -27.23
C VAL A 72 3.78 12.43 -26.08
N GLY A 73 3.14 12.50 -24.91
CA GLY A 73 3.72 13.13 -23.73
C GLY A 73 5.07 12.51 -23.33
N ASN A 74 5.19 11.18 -23.32
CA ASN A 74 6.47 10.52 -23.00
C ASN A 74 7.58 10.79 -24.03
N ILE A 75 7.20 11.00 -25.30
CA ILE A 75 8.18 11.34 -26.36
C ILE A 75 8.66 12.77 -26.25
N PHE A 76 7.75 13.72 -26.07
CA PHE A 76 8.04 15.14 -26.14
C PHE A 76 8.41 15.77 -24.78
N GLN A 77 8.01 15.17 -23.66
CA GLN A 77 8.43 15.68 -22.35
C GLN A 77 9.92 15.38 -22.08
N PRO A 78 10.77 16.40 -21.92
CA PRO A 78 12.15 16.18 -21.54
C PRO A 78 12.25 15.60 -20.13
N ILE A 79 13.11 14.60 -19.96
CA ILE A 79 13.47 14.11 -18.63
C ILE A 79 14.64 14.94 -18.14
N ARG A 80 14.42 15.62 -17.01
CA ARG A 80 15.47 16.36 -16.31
C ARG A 80 15.64 15.70 -14.95
N ASN A 81 16.65 14.84 -14.82
CA ASN A 81 17.04 14.28 -13.56
C ASN A 81 17.92 15.27 -12.81
N ARG A 82 17.75 15.34 -11.50
CA ARG A 82 18.56 16.18 -10.60
C ARG A 82 19.84 15.46 -10.22
N ASP A 83 19.73 14.13 -10.04
CA ASP A 83 20.81 13.29 -9.56
C ASP A 83 21.32 12.41 -10.70
N ASP A 84 22.60 12.05 -10.64
CA ASP A 84 23.11 10.93 -11.42
C ASP A 84 22.52 9.63 -10.87
N LEU A 85 22.00 8.80 -11.75
CA LEU A 85 21.39 7.52 -11.40
C LEU A 85 22.39 6.35 -11.44
N HIS A 86 23.60 6.57 -12.00
CA HIS A 86 24.58 5.52 -12.22
C HIS A 86 25.19 5.03 -10.88
N GLY A 87 25.16 3.73 -10.65
CA GLY A 87 25.72 3.09 -9.46
C GLY A 87 25.06 3.45 -8.13
N LYS A 88 23.93 4.16 -8.14
CA LYS A 88 23.19 4.59 -6.95
C LYS A 88 22.27 3.50 -6.42
N VAL A 89 21.81 3.62 -5.17
CA VAL A 89 20.68 2.86 -4.64
C VAL A 89 19.39 3.58 -5.07
N TRP A 90 18.57 2.89 -5.85
CA TRP A 90 17.30 3.47 -6.30
C TRP A 90 16.19 3.21 -5.30
N LEU A 91 15.52 4.25 -4.84
CA LEU A 91 14.30 4.18 -4.05
C LEU A 91 13.12 4.36 -5.00
N TYR A 92 12.48 3.27 -5.39
CA TYR A 92 11.46 3.30 -6.45
C TYR A 92 10.09 3.66 -5.89
N VAL A 93 9.50 4.75 -6.40
CA VAL A 93 8.23 5.29 -5.94
C VAL A 93 7.20 5.37 -7.07
N VAL A 94 5.95 5.04 -6.75
CA VAL A 94 4.81 5.09 -7.69
C VAL A 94 3.68 6.02 -7.22
N SER A 95 3.78 6.53 -5.98
CA SER A 95 2.81 7.45 -5.36
C SER A 95 3.46 8.31 -4.29
N ALA A 96 2.75 9.32 -3.79
CA ALA A 96 3.19 10.12 -2.66
C ALA A 96 3.42 9.26 -1.40
N ASN A 97 2.56 8.27 -1.14
CA ASN A 97 2.71 7.37 0.02
C ASN A 97 4.00 6.55 -0.05
N ASN A 98 4.42 6.13 -1.26
CA ASN A 98 5.70 5.43 -1.41
C ASN A 98 6.88 6.37 -1.22
N TYR A 99 6.75 7.64 -1.62
CA TYR A 99 7.75 8.66 -1.34
C TYR A 99 7.94 8.84 0.16
N ASP A 100 6.84 9.09 0.89
CA ASP A 100 6.85 9.27 2.35
C ASP A 100 7.44 8.03 3.07
N ALA A 101 7.18 6.83 2.53
CA ALA A 101 7.66 5.56 3.08
C ALA A 101 9.17 5.31 2.86
N LEU A 102 9.80 5.94 1.89
CA LEU A 102 11.22 5.72 1.56
C LEU A 102 12.12 6.95 1.80
N GLU A 103 11.54 8.11 2.04
CA GLU A 103 12.28 9.37 2.14
C GLU A 103 13.27 9.38 3.32
N PHE A 104 12.96 8.70 4.43
CA PHE A 104 13.88 8.57 5.56
C PHE A 104 15.17 7.80 5.19
N ILE A 105 15.08 6.82 4.25
CA ILE A 105 16.26 6.11 3.74
C ILE A 105 17.12 7.05 2.92
N ARG A 106 16.52 7.90 2.06
CA ARG A 106 17.23 8.92 1.30
C ARG A 106 17.97 9.89 2.21
N ARG A 107 17.34 10.29 3.32
CA ARG A 107 17.97 11.17 4.32
C ARG A 107 19.17 10.52 5.01
N ALA A 108 19.08 9.23 5.27
CA ALA A 108 20.14 8.47 5.96
C ALA A 108 21.27 8.02 5.01
N ARG A 109 21.05 8.01 3.69
CA ARG A 109 21.98 7.49 2.68
C ARG A 109 22.20 8.48 1.54
N PRO A 110 23.37 9.16 1.47
CA PRO A 110 23.68 10.09 0.37
C PRO A 110 23.77 9.45 -1.02
N ASP A 111 24.02 8.13 -1.10
CA ASP A 111 24.05 7.36 -2.35
C ASP A 111 22.67 6.88 -2.80
N ALA A 112 21.60 7.14 -2.04
CA ALA A 112 20.24 6.77 -2.40
C ALA A 112 19.50 7.91 -3.11
N VAL A 113 18.85 7.59 -4.23
CA VAL A 113 18.09 8.53 -5.06
C VAL A 113 16.65 8.05 -5.28
N LEU A 114 15.69 8.97 -5.22
CA LEU A 114 14.29 8.69 -5.48
C LEU A 114 14.02 8.63 -6.99
N VAL A 115 13.39 7.54 -7.44
CA VAL A 115 13.21 7.25 -8.87
C VAL A 115 11.78 6.82 -9.14
N ALA A 116 11.19 7.27 -10.24
CA ALA A 116 9.87 6.83 -10.73
C ALA A 116 9.87 6.67 -12.26
N GLY A 117 8.89 5.94 -12.78
CA GLY A 117 8.62 5.94 -14.21
C GLY A 117 8.20 7.31 -14.74
N GLN A 118 8.59 7.65 -15.98
CA GLN A 118 8.18 8.89 -16.66
C GLN A 118 6.64 9.03 -16.64
N ALA A 119 6.16 10.27 -16.44
CA ALA A 119 4.74 10.61 -16.35
C ALA A 119 3.97 10.00 -15.16
N LYS A 120 4.65 9.32 -14.22
CA LYS A 120 4.02 8.92 -12.96
C LYS A 120 3.74 10.16 -12.10
N ASN A 121 2.52 10.30 -11.61
CA ASN A 121 2.18 11.41 -10.73
C ASN A 121 2.50 11.04 -9.27
N ILE A 122 3.47 11.73 -8.68
CA ILE A 122 3.88 11.57 -7.27
C ILE A 122 3.30 12.73 -6.42
N GLY A 123 2.29 13.43 -6.91
CA GLY A 123 1.67 14.56 -6.21
C GLY A 123 2.66 15.71 -5.97
N ARG A 124 2.67 16.24 -4.74
CA ARG A 124 3.54 17.35 -4.32
C ARG A 124 5.05 17.06 -4.49
N TYR A 125 5.44 15.80 -4.61
CA TYR A 125 6.85 15.38 -4.72
C TYR A 125 7.34 15.22 -6.15
N ASN A 126 6.52 15.54 -7.16
CA ASN A 126 6.91 15.37 -8.58
C ASN A 126 8.26 15.98 -8.95
N ALA A 127 8.59 17.13 -8.36
CA ALA A 127 9.85 17.83 -8.61
C ALA A 127 11.07 17.21 -7.89
N ALA A 128 10.86 16.40 -6.86
CA ALA A 128 11.92 15.79 -6.05
C ALA A 128 12.34 14.38 -6.53
N VAL A 129 11.65 13.85 -7.57
CA VAL A 129 11.83 12.47 -8.01
C VAL A 129 12.45 12.43 -9.40
N ASN A 130 13.53 11.67 -9.56
CA ASN A 130 14.15 11.38 -10.84
C ASN A 130 13.26 10.47 -11.71
N ARG A 131 13.41 10.53 -13.03
CA ARG A 131 12.53 9.85 -13.97
C ARG A 131 13.26 8.87 -14.87
N LEU A 132 12.73 7.63 -14.95
CA LEU A 132 13.12 6.64 -15.93
C LEU A 132 12.29 6.83 -17.21
N SER A 133 12.96 6.90 -18.34
CA SER A 133 12.29 7.11 -19.63
C SER A 133 11.40 5.93 -20.02
N LEU A 134 10.17 6.22 -20.36
CA LEU A 134 9.20 5.25 -20.90
C LEU A 134 8.95 5.42 -22.42
N ARG A 135 9.73 6.29 -23.09
CA ARG A 135 9.58 6.61 -24.52
C ARG A 135 9.55 5.36 -25.40
N ARG A 136 10.42 4.41 -25.09
CA ARG A 136 10.57 3.18 -25.89
C ARG A 136 9.47 2.14 -25.68
N LYS A 137 8.51 2.34 -24.80
CA LYS A 137 7.35 1.44 -24.67
C LYS A 137 6.59 1.27 -25.99
N LEU A 138 6.55 2.33 -26.81
CA LEU A 138 5.98 2.29 -28.18
C LEU A 138 6.45 1.09 -29.00
N LEU A 139 7.75 0.78 -28.90
CA LEU A 139 8.39 -0.27 -29.69
C LEU A 139 7.89 -1.67 -29.35
N TYR A 140 7.09 -1.83 -28.30
CA TYR A 140 6.63 -3.12 -27.82
C TYR A 140 5.12 -3.33 -27.95
N TYR A 141 4.34 -2.30 -28.33
CA TYR A 141 2.87 -2.43 -28.41
C TYR A 141 2.35 -3.39 -29.48
N TRP A 142 3.15 -3.69 -30.50
CA TRP A 142 2.84 -4.76 -31.45
C TRP A 142 2.69 -6.13 -30.75
N GLN A 143 3.23 -6.31 -29.55
CA GLN A 143 3.10 -7.55 -28.77
C GLN A 143 1.70 -7.71 -28.17
N PHE A 144 0.84 -6.66 -28.17
CA PHE A 144 -0.46 -6.70 -27.54
C PHE A 144 -1.37 -7.84 -28.04
N PRO A 145 -1.53 -8.09 -29.33
CA PRO A 145 -2.36 -9.21 -29.79
C PRO A 145 -1.88 -10.55 -29.25
N VAL A 146 -0.59 -10.82 -29.32
CA VAL A 146 0.02 -12.07 -28.83
C VAL A 146 -0.18 -12.22 -27.32
N ALA A 147 0.07 -11.15 -26.56
CA ALA A 147 -0.13 -11.10 -25.10
C ALA A 147 -1.60 -11.31 -24.72
N PHE A 148 -2.50 -10.60 -25.40
CA PHE A 148 -3.94 -10.67 -25.12
C PHE A 148 -4.49 -12.07 -25.39
N PHE A 149 -4.24 -12.64 -26.57
CA PHE A 149 -4.72 -13.99 -26.91
C PHE A 149 -4.07 -15.08 -26.06
N GLY A 150 -2.79 -14.91 -25.67
CA GLY A 150 -2.13 -15.79 -24.74
C GLY A 150 -2.79 -15.79 -23.36
N LEU A 151 -3.06 -14.61 -22.80
CA LEU A 151 -3.75 -14.45 -21.52
C LEU A 151 -5.23 -14.83 -21.59
N LEU A 152 -5.89 -14.63 -22.75
CA LEU A 152 -7.26 -15.04 -22.93
C LEU A 152 -7.40 -16.57 -22.82
N LYS A 153 -6.42 -17.35 -23.31
CA LYS A 153 -6.38 -18.82 -23.18
C LYS A 153 -6.21 -19.28 -21.72
N THR A 154 -5.44 -18.56 -20.92
CA THR A 154 -5.12 -18.97 -19.54
C THR A 154 -6.06 -18.37 -18.48
N ASP A 155 -6.50 -17.15 -18.66
CA ASP A 155 -7.26 -16.35 -17.68
C ASP A 155 -8.67 -15.97 -18.15
N GLY A 156 -9.06 -16.35 -19.37
CA GLY A 156 -10.43 -16.31 -19.88
C GLY A 156 -11.08 -14.92 -19.78
N SER A 157 -12.24 -14.87 -19.13
CA SER A 157 -13.04 -13.65 -18.99
C SER A 157 -12.31 -12.52 -18.28
N ARG A 158 -11.33 -12.81 -17.40
CA ARG A 158 -10.53 -11.80 -16.71
C ARG A 158 -9.61 -11.06 -17.66
N ALA A 159 -8.95 -11.76 -18.60
CA ALA A 159 -8.13 -11.15 -19.63
C ALA A 159 -8.97 -10.26 -20.55
N TRP A 160 -10.19 -10.71 -20.92
CA TRP A 160 -11.15 -9.90 -21.67
C TRP A 160 -11.61 -8.67 -20.86
N ARG A 161 -11.92 -8.85 -19.58
CA ARG A 161 -12.36 -7.76 -18.71
C ARG A 161 -11.30 -6.69 -18.53
N PHE A 162 -10.03 -7.07 -18.48
CA PHE A 162 -8.90 -6.19 -18.15
C PHE A 162 -7.88 -6.04 -19.30
N PHE A 163 -8.32 -6.07 -20.55
CA PHE A 163 -7.41 -5.92 -21.70
C PHE A 163 -6.68 -4.57 -21.71
N ASP A 164 -7.25 -3.54 -21.12
CA ASP A 164 -6.63 -2.23 -20.96
C ASP A 164 -5.41 -2.30 -20.04
N PHE A 165 -5.46 -3.08 -18.96
CA PHE A 165 -4.28 -3.31 -18.12
C PHE A 165 -3.20 -4.12 -18.83
N ILE A 166 -3.60 -5.12 -19.63
CA ILE A 166 -2.65 -5.88 -20.44
C ILE A 166 -1.88 -4.92 -21.35
N PHE A 167 -2.59 -4.02 -22.04
CA PHE A 167 -1.98 -3.02 -22.91
C PHE A 167 -1.04 -2.08 -22.13
N TYR A 168 -1.45 -1.61 -20.94
CA TYR A 168 -0.63 -0.72 -20.12
C TYR A 168 0.65 -1.38 -19.60
N ALA A 169 0.59 -2.68 -19.30
CA ALA A 169 1.74 -3.41 -18.78
C ALA A 169 2.82 -3.69 -19.84
N ILE A 170 2.44 -3.76 -21.13
CA ILE A 170 3.39 -4.05 -22.22
C ILE A 170 4.50 -3.00 -22.28
N GLY A 171 5.72 -3.47 -22.46
CA GLY A 171 6.92 -2.67 -22.66
C GLY A 171 7.53 -2.11 -21.37
N TYR A 172 6.91 -2.22 -20.19
CA TYR A 172 7.55 -1.79 -18.94
C TYR A 172 8.82 -2.61 -18.65
N TYR A 173 8.70 -3.93 -18.69
CA TYR A 173 9.82 -4.82 -18.41
C TYR A 173 11.04 -4.54 -19.30
N GLU A 174 10.84 -4.41 -20.59
CA GLU A 174 11.91 -4.16 -21.58
C GLU A 174 12.58 -2.80 -21.38
N VAL A 175 11.77 -1.77 -21.11
CA VAL A 175 12.31 -0.41 -20.87
C VAL A 175 13.11 -0.36 -19.58
N TYR A 176 12.63 -1.04 -18.52
CA TYR A 176 13.34 -1.11 -17.24
C TYR A 176 14.62 -1.93 -17.34
N ARG A 177 14.63 -3.05 -18.03
CA ARG A 177 15.88 -3.79 -18.31
C ARG A 177 16.92 -2.89 -18.95
N ARG A 178 16.50 -2.10 -19.95
CA ARG A 178 17.41 -1.15 -20.60
C ARG A 178 17.91 -0.09 -19.65
N ALA A 179 17.04 0.46 -18.81
CA ALA A 179 17.43 1.47 -17.82
C ALA A 179 18.43 0.89 -16.80
N LEU A 180 18.20 -0.34 -16.31
CA LEU A 180 19.10 -1.05 -15.39
C LEU A 180 20.47 -1.29 -16.01
N ARG A 181 20.55 -1.74 -17.25
CA ARG A 181 21.82 -1.92 -17.97
C ARG A 181 22.57 -0.61 -18.18
N HIS A 182 21.85 0.48 -18.41
CA HIS A 182 22.46 1.80 -18.65
C HIS A 182 22.98 2.42 -17.36
N HIS A 183 22.17 2.42 -16.31
CA HIS A 183 22.50 3.11 -15.06
C HIS A 183 23.20 2.22 -14.03
N ARG A 184 23.09 0.88 -14.16
CA ARG A 184 23.73 -0.10 -13.28
C ARG A 184 23.56 0.24 -11.78
N PRO A 185 22.30 0.39 -11.29
CA PRO A 185 22.11 0.73 -9.89
C PRO A 185 22.70 -0.36 -9.00
N ARG A 186 23.23 0.03 -7.84
CA ARG A 186 23.76 -0.89 -6.83
C ARG A 186 22.66 -1.81 -6.28
N ALA A 187 21.45 -1.29 -6.09
CA ALA A 187 20.24 -2.00 -5.69
C ALA A 187 19.00 -1.16 -5.99
N VAL A 188 17.84 -1.80 -5.98
CA VAL A 188 16.55 -1.11 -6.05
C VAL A 188 15.72 -1.45 -4.81
N VAL A 189 15.30 -0.41 -4.07
CA VAL A 189 14.43 -0.51 -2.90
C VAL A 189 13.02 -0.12 -3.29
N PHE A 190 12.06 -0.98 -2.98
CA PHE A 190 10.65 -0.84 -3.28
C PHE A 190 9.85 -0.60 -2.01
N SER A 191 8.75 0.14 -2.09
CA SER A 191 7.71 0.17 -1.07
C SER A 191 6.33 -0.22 -1.61
N ASN A 192 6.26 -0.71 -2.84
CA ASN A 192 5.06 -1.26 -3.45
C ASN A 192 5.41 -2.58 -4.13
N ASP A 193 4.60 -3.62 -3.95
CA ASP A 193 4.85 -4.99 -4.40
C ASP A 193 3.83 -5.50 -5.44
N HIS A 194 2.76 -4.75 -5.71
CA HIS A 194 1.60 -5.23 -6.48
C HIS A 194 1.22 -4.36 -7.69
N ASN A 195 1.81 -3.18 -7.87
CA ASN A 195 1.58 -2.36 -9.06
C ASN A 195 2.28 -2.94 -10.28
N ASP A 196 1.64 -2.84 -11.43
CA ASP A 196 2.13 -3.37 -12.73
C ASP A 196 3.53 -2.84 -13.07
N ASP A 197 3.78 -1.56 -12.82
CA ASP A 197 5.05 -0.94 -13.12
C ASP A 197 6.15 -1.39 -12.13
N THR A 198 5.82 -1.50 -10.84
CA THR A 198 6.72 -2.02 -9.80
C THR A 198 7.08 -3.49 -10.04
N ARG A 199 6.06 -4.33 -10.35
CA ARG A 199 6.28 -5.74 -10.70
C ARG A 199 7.17 -5.88 -11.93
N SER A 200 6.95 -5.02 -12.93
CA SER A 200 7.77 -5.03 -14.15
C SER A 200 9.24 -4.68 -13.86
N LEU A 201 9.50 -3.69 -12.98
CA LEU A 201 10.85 -3.34 -12.58
C LEU A 201 11.48 -4.45 -11.73
N LEU A 202 10.74 -5.09 -10.81
CA LEU A 202 11.21 -6.22 -10.01
C LEU A 202 11.67 -7.38 -10.91
N LEU A 203 10.84 -7.77 -11.91
CA LEU A 203 11.23 -8.81 -12.86
C LEU A 203 12.43 -8.40 -13.71
N ALA A 204 12.54 -7.13 -14.07
CA ALA A 204 13.70 -6.59 -14.79
C ALA A 204 14.97 -6.65 -13.93
N CYS A 205 14.90 -6.29 -12.65
CA CYS A 205 16.01 -6.42 -11.69
C CYS A 205 16.51 -7.86 -11.61
N ARG A 206 15.59 -8.83 -11.45
CA ARG A 206 15.95 -10.26 -11.44
C ARG A 206 16.67 -10.70 -12.71
N ALA A 207 16.17 -10.25 -13.87
CA ALA A 207 16.79 -10.62 -15.17
C ALA A 207 18.15 -9.97 -15.41
N GLU A 208 18.45 -8.85 -14.77
CA GLU A 208 19.72 -8.14 -14.88
C GLU A 208 20.65 -8.34 -13.65
N GLY A 209 20.26 -9.21 -12.70
CA GLY A 209 21.05 -9.49 -11.50
C GLY A 209 21.17 -8.29 -10.55
N VAL A 210 20.23 -7.34 -10.58
CA VAL A 210 20.24 -6.17 -9.70
C VAL A 210 19.54 -6.53 -8.38
N PRO A 211 20.24 -6.40 -7.23
CA PRO A 211 19.68 -6.69 -5.92
C PRO A 211 18.43 -5.87 -5.60
N THR A 212 17.45 -6.47 -4.91
CA THR A 212 16.15 -5.88 -4.63
C THR A 212 15.81 -5.92 -3.15
N ALA A 213 15.35 -4.80 -2.58
CA ALA A 213 14.82 -4.76 -1.23
C ALA A 213 13.39 -4.22 -1.22
N TYR A 214 12.59 -4.67 -0.27
CA TYR A 214 11.21 -4.21 -0.05
C TYR A 214 11.08 -3.65 1.36
N VAL A 215 10.51 -2.46 1.48
CA VAL A 215 10.12 -1.84 2.75
C VAL A 215 8.60 -1.71 2.76
N GLN A 216 7.94 -2.43 3.65
CA GLN A 216 6.49 -2.37 3.79
C GLN A 216 6.04 -0.96 4.21
N HIS A 217 4.96 -0.47 3.61
CA HIS A 217 4.42 0.86 3.91
C HIS A 217 2.92 0.87 4.20
N ALA A 218 2.26 -0.26 3.98
CA ALA A 218 0.82 -0.42 4.17
C ALA A 218 0.50 -1.86 4.57
N SER A 219 -0.68 -2.05 5.12
CA SER A 219 -1.17 -3.37 5.55
C SER A 219 -1.27 -4.34 4.38
N VAL A 220 -0.89 -5.58 4.63
CA VAL A 220 -0.87 -6.67 3.64
C VAL A 220 -2.21 -7.40 3.63
N SER A 221 -2.62 -7.86 2.45
CA SER A 221 -3.77 -8.75 2.24
C SER A 221 -3.28 -10.08 1.67
N THR A 222 -4.01 -11.16 1.95
CA THR A 222 -3.76 -12.50 1.38
C THR A 222 -3.98 -12.60 -0.14
N ASN A 223 -4.37 -11.50 -0.78
CA ASN A 223 -4.54 -11.39 -2.23
C ASN A 223 -3.33 -10.77 -2.94
N PHE A 224 -2.28 -10.42 -2.20
CA PHE A 224 -1.08 -9.82 -2.77
C PHE A 224 -0.24 -10.87 -3.51
N PRO A 225 0.68 -10.44 -4.39
CA PRO A 225 1.66 -11.34 -4.97
C PRO A 225 2.56 -11.97 -3.91
N PRO A 226 3.13 -13.16 -4.14
CA PRO A 226 4.15 -13.73 -3.29
C PRO A 226 5.33 -12.76 -3.09
N LEU A 227 5.89 -12.76 -1.89
CA LEU A 227 7.01 -11.91 -1.53
C LEU A 227 8.29 -12.39 -2.23
N GLY A 228 8.78 -11.60 -3.16
CA GLY A 228 9.83 -12.05 -4.06
C GLY A 228 11.02 -11.10 -4.17
N PHE A 229 11.40 -10.42 -3.09
CA PHE A 229 12.58 -9.54 -3.02
C PHE A 229 13.73 -10.28 -2.32
N ASP A 230 14.97 -9.85 -2.60
CA ASP A 230 16.16 -10.43 -1.97
C ASP A 230 16.24 -10.08 -0.48
N LEU A 231 15.75 -8.88 -0.10
CA LEU A 231 15.52 -8.47 1.28
C LEU A 231 14.11 -7.92 1.43
N SER A 232 13.37 -8.36 2.45
CA SER A 232 12.04 -7.85 2.79
C SER A 232 12.02 -7.35 4.24
N LEU A 233 11.74 -6.06 4.42
CA LEU A 233 11.64 -5.39 5.72
C LEU A 233 10.16 -5.15 6.01
N LEU A 234 9.56 -6.01 6.86
CA LEU A 234 8.14 -6.05 7.13
C LEU A 234 7.82 -5.41 8.48
N GLU A 235 6.60 -4.86 8.60
CA GLU A 235 6.17 -4.19 9.83
C GLU A 235 6.01 -5.16 11.02
N GLY A 236 5.50 -6.36 10.80
CA GLY A 236 5.26 -7.33 11.88
C GLY A 236 4.96 -8.73 11.38
N GLN A 237 4.70 -9.62 12.32
CA GLN A 237 4.44 -11.04 12.06
C GLN A 237 3.18 -11.25 11.20
N ASP A 238 2.13 -10.44 11.40
CA ASP A 238 0.92 -10.48 10.58
C ASP A 238 1.23 -10.37 9.07
N ALA A 239 2.10 -9.45 8.69
CA ALA A 239 2.48 -9.26 7.28
C ALA A 239 3.20 -10.49 6.73
N LEU A 240 4.15 -11.05 7.49
CA LEU A 240 4.88 -12.25 7.09
C LEU A 240 3.94 -13.45 6.92
N ASP A 241 3.02 -13.65 7.85
CA ASP A 241 2.08 -14.78 7.80
C ASP A 241 1.12 -14.66 6.61
N LYS A 242 0.66 -13.43 6.30
CA LYS A 242 -0.14 -13.18 5.10
C LYS A 242 0.63 -13.42 3.81
N TYR A 243 1.88 -12.99 3.72
CA TYR A 243 2.71 -13.27 2.54
C TYR A 243 2.98 -14.76 2.36
N ARG A 244 3.15 -15.53 3.44
CA ARG A 244 3.25 -17.00 3.38
C ARG A 244 1.99 -17.64 2.79
N LEU A 245 0.80 -17.06 3.05
CA LEU A 245 -0.46 -17.50 2.43
C LEU A 245 -0.57 -17.07 0.95
N CYS A 246 0.09 -15.98 0.54
CA CYS A 246 0.15 -15.56 -0.86
C CYS A 246 1.02 -16.48 -1.72
N GLY A 247 1.98 -17.19 -1.12
CA GLY A 247 2.89 -18.10 -1.80
C GLY A 247 4.28 -18.18 -1.15
N PRO A 248 5.25 -18.82 -1.82
CA PRO A 248 6.61 -18.92 -1.31
C PRO A 248 7.24 -17.55 -1.06
N VAL A 249 7.78 -17.37 0.13
CA VAL A 249 8.57 -16.18 0.50
C VAL A 249 10.00 -16.40 0.04
N GLN A 250 10.52 -15.45 -0.74
CA GLN A 250 11.90 -15.51 -1.25
C GLN A 250 12.78 -14.51 -0.50
N GLY A 251 14.11 -14.78 -0.49
CA GLY A 251 15.11 -13.91 0.11
C GLY A 251 15.06 -13.84 1.64
N LEU A 252 15.74 -12.85 2.17
CA LEU A 252 15.81 -12.61 3.61
C LEU A 252 14.58 -11.78 4.06
N VAL A 253 14.05 -12.11 5.24
CA VAL A 253 12.96 -11.34 5.85
C VAL A 253 13.39 -10.88 7.24
N ALA A 254 13.19 -9.59 7.52
CA ALA A 254 13.35 -9.03 8.84
C ALA A 254 12.10 -8.24 9.23
N LEU A 255 11.70 -8.34 10.49
CA LEU A 255 10.58 -7.60 11.04
C LEU A 255 11.13 -6.33 11.70
N VAL A 256 10.75 -5.15 11.18
CA VAL A 256 11.37 -3.86 11.52
C VAL A 256 10.42 -2.89 12.25
N GLY A 257 9.13 -3.22 12.38
CA GLY A 257 8.12 -2.29 12.86
C GLY A 257 7.58 -1.37 11.76
N MET A 258 6.83 -0.36 12.14
CA MET A 258 6.18 0.59 11.24
C MET A 258 6.92 1.94 11.23
N PRO A 259 7.82 2.21 10.26
CA PRO A 259 8.65 3.42 10.24
C PRO A 259 7.87 4.74 10.33
N LYS A 260 6.69 4.82 9.72
CA LYS A 260 5.85 6.02 9.73
C LYS A 260 5.22 6.31 11.10
N ALA A 261 5.18 5.32 12.02
CA ALA A 261 4.61 5.47 13.35
C ALA A 261 5.64 5.94 14.40
N ASP A 262 6.95 5.85 14.11
CA ASP A 262 8.01 6.07 15.10
C ASP A 262 7.86 7.39 15.88
N ALA A 263 7.55 8.48 15.18
CA ALA A 263 7.43 9.81 15.80
C ALA A 263 6.21 9.96 16.75
N TYR A 264 5.29 9.01 16.71
CA TYR A 264 4.00 9.08 17.41
C TYR A 264 3.86 8.08 18.55
N LEU A 265 4.65 7.01 18.57
CA LEU A 265 4.50 5.92 19.52
C LEU A 265 4.70 6.33 20.98
N ASN A 266 5.43 7.42 21.26
CA ASN A 266 5.59 8.00 22.59
C ASN A 266 4.42 8.90 23.04
N GLN A 267 3.46 9.18 22.15
CA GLN A 267 2.30 10.04 22.37
C GLN A 267 0.98 9.25 22.48
N LYS A 268 1.03 7.98 22.91
CA LYS A 268 -0.13 7.09 22.98
C LYS A 268 -1.26 7.67 23.81
N ASN A 269 -2.50 7.39 23.37
CA ASN A 269 -3.70 7.75 24.14
C ASN A 269 -3.74 6.96 25.46
N ILE A 270 -3.74 7.67 26.57
CA ILE A 270 -3.78 7.10 27.94
C ILE A 270 -5.17 7.13 28.56
N SER A 271 -6.18 7.68 27.87
CA SER A 271 -7.54 7.75 28.39
C SER A 271 -8.09 6.35 28.67
N PRO A 272 -8.62 6.09 29.89
CA PRO A 272 -9.27 4.82 30.21
C PRO A 272 -10.69 4.72 29.66
N GLN A 273 -11.22 5.79 29.09
CA GLN A 273 -12.57 5.92 28.57
C GLN A 273 -12.56 6.54 27.18
N VAL A 274 -13.60 6.27 26.40
CA VAL A 274 -13.83 6.89 25.09
C VAL A 274 -14.78 8.09 25.26
N LYS A 275 -14.34 9.26 24.84
CA LYS A 275 -15.14 10.48 24.74
C LYS A 275 -15.13 11.08 23.35
N ARG A 276 -14.05 10.87 22.59
CA ARG A 276 -13.83 11.41 21.26
C ARG A 276 -13.74 10.27 20.27
N VAL A 277 -14.63 10.26 19.29
CA VAL A 277 -14.76 9.19 18.28
C VAL A 277 -14.46 9.75 16.90
N GLY A 278 -13.39 9.29 16.29
CA GLY A 278 -13.10 9.54 14.89
C GLY A 278 -13.88 8.58 13.99
N ILE A 279 -14.49 9.10 12.94
CA ILE A 279 -15.16 8.32 11.91
C ILE A 279 -14.43 8.52 10.59
N ALA A 280 -13.73 7.49 10.12
CA ALA A 280 -13.04 7.54 8.83
C ALA A 280 -13.91 6.87 7.76
N CYS A 281 -14.37 7.64 6.79
CA CYS A 281 -15.13 7.11 5.66
C CYS A 281 -14.31 7.12 4.37
N ASN A 282 -14.60 6.17 3.49
CA ASN A 282 -13.96 6.06 2.18
C ASN A 282 -14.95 6.34 1.03
N ILE A 283 -14.43 6.44 -0.18
CA ILE A 283 -15.22 6.75 -1.39
C ILE A 283 -16.29 5.69 -1.73
N HIS A 284 -16.19 4.51 -1.14
CA HIS A 284 -17.12 3.39 -1.38
C HIS A 284 -18.25 3.34 -0.35
N ASP A 285 -18.14 4.08 0.75
CA ASP A 285 -19.20 4.14 1.76
C ASP A 285 -20.38 4.93 1.21
N PRO A 286 -21.60 4.34 1.11
CA PRO A 286 -22.77 5.03 0.60
C PRO A 286 -23.13 6.24 1.47
N MET A 287 -23.26 7.43 0.86
CA MET A 287 -23.56 8.65 1.61
C MET A 287 -24.86 8.55 2.45
N PRO A 288 -25.98 7.97 1.95
CA PRO A 288 -27.17 7.83 2.77
C PRO A 288 -26.92 7.00 4.03
N ALA A 289 -26.28 5.83 3.91
CA ALA A 289 -26.00 4.96 5.06
C ALA A 289 -25.01 5.59 6.06
N LEU A 290 -24.01 6.35 5.56
CA LEU A 290 -23.13 7.15 6.41
C LEU A 290 -23.93 8.22 7.20
N VAL A 291 -24.80 8.97 6.53
CA VAL A 291 -25.64 10.00 7.15
C VAL A 291 -26.58 9.39 8.20
N ASP A 292 -27.28 8.30 7.87
CA ASP A 292 -28.22 7.64 8.79
C ASP A 292 -27.48 7.12 10.04
N THR A 293 -26.30 6.53 9.86
CA THR A 293 -25.46 6.10 10.97
C THR A 293 -25.03 7.27 11.86
N LEU A 294 -24.57 8.39 11.27
CA LEU A 294 -24.16 9.57 12.02
C LEU A 294 -25.31 10.19 12.80
N VAL A 295 -26.50 10.33 12.18
CA VAL A 295 -27.71 10.82 12.86
C VAL A 295 -28.09 9.93 14.04
N TYR A 296 -28.03 8.59 13.82
CA TYR A 296 -28.30 7.63 14.89
C TYR A 296 -27.33 7.76 16.05
N LEU A 297 -26.02 7.82 15.78
CA LEU A 297 -24.99 7.92 16.82
C LEU A 297 -25.07 9.23 17.61
N LEU A 298 -25.26 10.38 16.94
CA LEU A 298 -25.42 11.68 17.61
C LEU A 298 -26.63 11.75 18.53
N ARG A 299 -27.70 11.04 18.17
CA ARG A 299 -28.91 10.94 19.01
C ARG A 299 -28.71 10.02 20.20
N GLU A 300 -28.11 8.84 19.96
CA GLU A 300 -27.99 7.77 20.98
C GLU A 300 -26.84 8.00 21.97
N LEU A 301 -25.84 8.78 21.59
CA LEU A 301 -24.60 9.01 22.36
C LEU A 301 -24.25 10.50 22.42
N PRO A 302 -25.16 11.34 22.97
CA PRO A 302 -24.95 12.81 22.99
C PRO A 302 -23.75 13.21 23.88
N GLU A 303 -23.28 12.33 24.75
CA GLU A 303 -22.10 12.53 25.60
C GLU A 303 -20.78 12.35 24.85
N LEU A 304 -20.79 11.76 23.64
CA LEU A 304 -19.60 11.56 22.83
C LEU A 304 -19.44 12.64 21.76
N THR A 305 -18.21 13.01 21.50
CA THR A 305 -17.88 13.92 20.40
C THR A 305 -17.46 13.11 19.18
N PHE A 306 -18.09 13.36 18.04
CA PHE A 306 -17.79 12.66 16.77
C PHE A 306 -17.06 13.59 15.80
N THR A 307 -15.98 13.08 15.19
CA THR A 307 -15.22 13.79 14.15
C THR A 307 -15.20 12.96 12.87
N LEU A 308 -15.79 13.47 11.78
CA LEU A 308 -15.76 12.83 10.48
C LEU A 308 -14.50 13.21 9.70
N ARG A 309 -13.83 12.20 9.16
CA ARG A 309 -12.64 12.31 8.32
C ARG A 309 -12.85 11.57 6.99
N PRO A 310 -13.24 12.27 5.92
CA PRO A 310 -13.30 11.68 4.58
C PRO A 310 -11.90 11.30 4.07
N HIS A 311 -11.87 10.26 3.23
CA HIS A 311 -10.64 9.83 2.55
C HIS A 311 -10.06 10.95 1.68
N PRO A 312 -8.72 11.15 1.58
CA PRO A 312 -8.12 12.26 0.81
C PRO A 312 -8.49 12.28 -0.67
N SER A 313 -8.85 11.13 -1.25
CA SER A 313 -9.33 11.01 -2.64
C SER A 313 -10.86 11.10 -2.76
N ASP A 314 -11.58 11.35 -1.67
CA ASP A 314 -13.03 11.49 -1.71
C ASP A 314 -13.37 12.87 -2.28
N GLY A 315 -14.04 12.87 -3.44
CA GLY A 315 -14.46 14.07 -4.15
C GLY A 315 -15.93 14.43 -3.95
N ARG A 316 -16.64 13.72 -3.04
CA ARG A 316 -18.05 14.02 -2.74
C ARG A 316 -18.17 15.37 -2.04
N ASP A 317 -19.30 16.03 -2.24
CA ASP A 317 -19.66 17.24 -1.50
C ASP A 317 -20.21 16.86 -0.13
N PHE A 318 -19.55 17.29 0.93
CA PHE A 318 -19.94 17.08 2.32
C PHE A 318 -20.60 18.32 2.94
N GLU A 319 -20.73 19.43 2.21
CA GLU A 319 -21.29 20.66 2.76
C GLU A 319 -22.76 20.52 3.21
N PRO A 320 -23.65 19.83 2.47
CA PRO A 320 -25.00 19.55 2.95
C PRO A 320 -25.04 18.76 4.27
N LEU A 321 -24.10 17.83 4.46
CA LEU A 321 -24.00 17.05 5.69
C LEU A 321 -23.51 17.93 6.85
N ARG A 322 -22.59 18.84 6.59
CA ARG A 322 -22.05 19.78 7.58
C ARG A 322 -23.14 20.72 8.12
N GLN A 323 -23.99 21.20 7.22
CA GLN A 323 -25.14 22.04 7.59
C GLN A 323 -26.22 21.27 8.36
N ARG A 324 -26.44 20.00 7.99
CA ARG A 324 -27.45 19.15 8.62
C ARG A 324 -27.04 18.68 10.04
N LEU A 325 -25.75 18.47 10.27
CA LEU A 325 -25.21 17.92 11.52
C LEU A 325 -24.16 18.88 12.13
N PRO A 326 -24.57 20.03 12.70
CA PRO A 326 -23.64 21.04 13.24
C PRO A 326 -22.84 20.55 14.45
N ALA A 327 -23.32 19.53 15.17
CA ALA A 327 -22.58 18.92 16.28
C ALA A 327 -21.42 18.01 15.80
N LEU A 328 -21.36 17.65 14.53
CA LEU A 328 -20.31 16.81 13.96
C LEU A 328 -19.06 17.66 13.70
N GLN A 329 -17.94 17.25 14.27
CA GLN A 329 -16.63 17.84 13.98
C GLN A 329 -16.05 17.29 12.68
N TRP A 330 -15.08 18.02 12.11
CA TRP A 330 -14.51 17.69 10.80
C TRP A 330 -12.99 17.68 10.84
N SER A 331 -12.42 16.67 10.16
CA SER A 331 -11.00 16.54 9.91
C SER A 331 -10.72 16.48 8.41
N SER A 332 -9.69 17.16 7.97
CA SER A 332 -9.27 17.19 6.56
C SER A 332 -8.00 16.38 6.36
N ALA A 333 -8.10 15.27 5.65
CA ALA A 333 -6.94 14.46 5.28
C ALA A 333 -5.93 15.17 4.36
N ARG A 334 -6.27 16.36 3.84
CA ARG A 334 -5.36 17.21 3.06
C ARG A 334 -4.56 18.19 3.94
N GLN A 335 -5.03 18.49 5.14
CA GLN A 335 -4.44 19.48 6.06
C GLN A 335 -3.67 18.84 7.19
N GLU A 336 -4.07 17.65 7.63
CA GLU A 336 -3.40 16.90 8.69
C GLU A 336 -3.17 15.44 8.30
N ASN A 337 -2.12 14.83 8.82
CA ASN A 337 -1.87 13.42 8.62
C ASN A 337 -2.80 12.55 9.50
N VAL A 338 -2.78 11.24 9.29
CA VAL A 338 -3.66 10.31 9.98
C VAL A 338 -3.30 10.17 11.47
N PHE A 339 -2.03 10.22 11.82
CA PHE A 339 -1.59 10.09 13.22
C PHE A 339 -1.97 11.31 14.05
N ASP A 340 -1.82 12.53 13.53
CA ASP A 340 -2.26 13.76 14.19
C ASP A 340 -3.78 13.76 14.43
N PHE A 341 -4.56 13.25 13.49
CA PHE A 341 -5.98 13.02 13.69
C PHE A 341 -6.25 12.02 14.80
N LEU A 342 -5.59 10.86 14.78
CA LEU A 342 -5.81 9.78 15.73
C LEU A 342 -5.42 10.16 17.16
N LEU A 343 -4.37 10.95 17.35
CA LEU A 343 -3.96 11.42 18.68
C LEU A 343 -5.03 12.26 19.38
N ARG A 344 -5.97 12.84 18.63
CA ARG A 344 -7.10 13.57 19.19
C ARG A 344 -8.34 12.71 19.42
N GLN A 345 -8.29 11.42 19.12
CA GLN A 345 -9.39 10.49 19.28
C GLN A 345 -9.12 9.49 20.40
N ASP A 346 -10.18 8.95 20.99
CA ASP A 346 -10.12 7.85 21.95
C ASP A 346 -10.57 6.54 21.29
N ALA A 347 -11.43 6.65 20.24
CA ALA A 347 -11.84 5.55 19.38
C ALA A 347 -11.87 5.96 17.91
N LEU A 348 -11.74 4.96 17.04
CA LEU A 348 -11.90 5.07 15.59
C LEU A 348 -13.01 4.11 15.13
N VAL A 349 -13.89 4.60 14.27
CA VAL A 349 -14.88 3.79 13.52
C VAL A 349 -14.57 3.90 12.03
N ALA A 350 -14.38 2.78 11.37
CA ALA A 350 -14.11 2.75 9.94
C ALA A 350 -14.49 1.40 9.32
N ALA A 351 -14.61 1.35 8.00
CA ALA A 351 -14.70 0.13 7.21
C ALA A 351 -13.28 -0.42 6.90
N ASP A 352 -13.08 -1.02 5.73
CA ASP A 352 -11.78 -1.58 5.33
C ASP A 352 -10.71 -0.49 5.12
N THR A 353 -9.82 -0.34 6.09
CA THR A 353 -8.71 0.63 6.07
C THR A 353 -7.52 0.18 6.90
N SER A 354 -6.30 0.54 6.51
CA SER A 354 -5.10 0.36 7.33
C SER A 354 -5.08 1.25 8.57
N THR A 355 -5.92 2.29 8.62
CA THR A 355 -6.01 3.22 9.75
C THR A 355 -6.42 2.52 11.06
N HIS A 356 -7.06 1.37 11.00
CA HIS A 356 -7.33 0.53 12.16
C HIS A 356 -6.06 0.14 12.92
N LEU A 357 -5.02 -0.29 12.19
CA LEU A 357 -3.73 -0.61 12.79
C LEU A 357 -3.06 0.64 13.36
N GLU A 358 -3.04 1.74 12.61
CA GLU A 358 -2.49 3.03 13.04
C GLU A 358 -3.16 3.52 14.34
N ALA A 359 -4.49 3.40 14.45
CA ALA A 359 -5.23 3.71 15.68
C ALA A 359 -4.79 2.82 16.85
N THR A 360 -4.73 1.51 16.65
CA THR A 360 -4.39 0.56 17.72
C THR A 360 -2.96 0.75 18.22
N LEU A 361 -2.00 1.11 17.34
CA LEU A 361 -0.63 1.47 17.70
C LEU A 361 -0.57 2.66 18.66
N LEU A 362 -1.49 3.61 18.53
CA LEU A 362 -1.61 4.77 19.41
C LEU A 362 -2.51 4.51 20.62
N ASN A 363 -2.88 3.27 20.90
CA ASN A 363 -3.82 2.90 21.96
C ASN A 363 -5.21 3.56 21.81
N VAL A 364 -5.63 3.85 20.59
CA VAL A 364 -6.97 4.30 20.21
C VAL A 364 -7.82 3.07 19.92
N ALA A 365 -8.95 2.91 20.60
CA ALA A 365 -9.85 1.77 20.39
C ALA A 365 -10.42 1.83 18.97
N SER A 366 -10.36 0.72 18.23
CA SER A 366 -10.82 0.73 16.85
C SER A 366 -11.96 -0.25 16.64
N ILE A 367 -12.97 0.16 15.86
CA ILE A 367 -14.18 -0.60 15.60
C ILE A 367 -14.37 -0.69 14.09
N TYR A 368 -14.34 -1.92 13.57
CA TYR A 368 -14.70 -2.20 12.19
C TYR A 368 -16.21 -2.06 12.02
N PHE A 369 -16.63 -1.15 11.16
CA PHE A 369 -18.03 -0.91 10.84
C PHE A 369 -18.18 -0.53 9.36
N ARG A 370 -19.09 -1.21 8.65
CA ARG A 370 -19.37 -0.92 7.25
C ARG A 370 -20.58 0.01 7.14
N PHE A 371 -20.39 1.16 6.50
CA PHE A 371 -21.46 2.07 6.16
C PHE A 371 -22.21 1.54 4.92
N GLY A 372 -23.12 0.59 5.13
CA GLY A 372 -23.92 -0.03 4.06
C GLY A 372 -23.38 -1.39 3.58
N THR A 373 -24.16 -1.99 2.68
CA THR A 373 -23.91 -3.34 2.17
C THR A 373 -22.98 -3.32 0.95
N PHE A 374 -21.69 -3.28 1.17
CA PHE A 374 -20.70 -3.52 0.13
C PHE A 374 -20.16 -4.94 0.26
N ALA A 375 -20.57 -5.84 -0.63
CA ALA A 375 -20.43 -7.28 -0.45
C ALA A 375 -18.99 -7.84 -0.59
N LEU A 376 -18.04 -7.05 -1.13
CA LEU A 376 -16.78 -7.62 -1.63
C LEU A 376 -15.60 -7.48 -0.69
N THR A 377 -15.64 -6.54 0.22
CA THR A 377 -14.58 -6.34 1.19
C THR A 377 -15.20 -6.43 2.58
N ASN A 378 -15.06 -7.57 3.20
CA ASN A 378 -15.47 -7.80 4.56
C ASN A 378 -14.23 -8.15 5.34
N ASP A 379 -13.69 -7.16 6.08
CA ASP A 379 -12.45 -7.30 6.83
C ASP A 379 -11.26 -7.69 5.92
N TYR A 380 -11.04 -6.89 4.87
CA TYR A 380 -10.03 -7.13 3.85
C TYR A 380 -8.62 -7.38 4.41
N TYR A 381 -8.31 -6.73 5.52
CA TYR A 381 -7.03 -6.92 6.22
C TYR A 381 -7.09 -7.97 7.33
N GLY A 382 -8.26 -8.54 7.63
CA GLY A 382 -8.42 -9.54 8.67
C GLY A 382 -8.25 -9.00 10.09
N TYR A 383 -8.45 -7.72 10.31
CA TYR A 383 -8.24 -7.08 11.61
C TYR A 383 -9.32 -7.44 12.63
N ALA A 384 -10.59 -7.50 12.18
CA ALA A 384 -11.69 -7.91 13.04
C ALA A 384 -11.65 -9.42 13.29
N GLY A 385 -11.44 -10.22 12.25
CA GLY A 385 -11.35 -11.68 12.35
C GLY A 385 -10.21 -12.17 13.23
N ARG A 386 -9.12 -11.41 13.35
CA ARG A 386 -7.97 -11.71 14.21
C ARG A 386 -7.99 -10.98 15.56
N GLY A 387 -9.05 -10.24 15.86
CA GLY A 387 -9.26 -9.59 17.16
C GLY A 387 -8.41 -8.35 17.42
N LEU A 388 -7.77 -7.74 16.40
CA LEU A 388 -7.11 -6.46 16.55
C LEU A 388 -8.13 -5.37 16.89
N VAL A 389 -9.29 -5.39 16.22
CA VAL A 389 -10.36 -4.42 16.39
C VAL A 389 -11.68 -5.10 16.71
N ALA A 390 -12.57 -4.39 17.39
CA ALA A 390 -13.94 -4.85 17.57
C ALA A 390 -14.70 -4.76 16.23
N ARG A 391 -15.79 -5.51 16.10
CA ARG A 391 -16.70 -5.46 14.96
C ARG A 391 -18.11 -5.09 15.41
N ALA A 392 -18.77 -4.28 14.62
CA ALA A 392 -20.18 -4.01 14.71
C ALA A 392 -20.79 -4.09 13.29
N ASP A 393 -21.94 -4.76 13.15
CA ASP A 393 -22.58 -4.95 11.86
C ASP A 393 -23.84 -4.06 11.69
N THR A 394 -24.34 -3.49 12.79
CA THR A 394 -25.48 -2.56 12.81
C THR A 394 -25.14 -1.28 13.58
N PRO A 395 -25.82 -0.14 13.29
CA PRO A 395 -25.66 1.09 14.09
C PRO A 395 -25.94 0.89 15.58
N ALA A 396 -26.89 0.00 15.93
CA ALA A 396 -27.23 -0.32 17.33
C ALA A 396 -26.10 -1.08 18.04
N GLU A 397 -25.46 -2.05 17.38
CA GLU A 397 -24.29 -2.75 17.90
C GLU A 397 -23.10 -1.81 18.04
N LEU A 398 -22.90 -0.89 17.07
CA LEU A 398 -21.89 0.13 17.12
C LEU A 398 -22.09 1.06 18.35
N ALA A 399 -23.31 1.54 18.54
CA ALA A 399 -23.64 2.37 19.72
C ALA A 399 -23.42 1.62 21.04
N THR A 400 -23.83 0.34 21.10
CA THR A 400 -23.61 -0.50 22.28
C THR A 400 -22.11 -0.68 22.56
N THR A 401 -21.30 -0.90 21.53
CA THR A 401 -19.85 -1.04 21.67
C THR A 401 -19.22 0.28 22.15
N LEU A 402 -19.65 1.42 21.59
CA LEU A 402 -19.17 2.73 22.00
C LEU A 402 -19.57 3.08 23.44
N ARG A 403 -20.80 2.77 23.91
CA ARG A 403 -21.21 2.94 25.31
C ARG A 403 -20.32 2.11 26.25
N ARG A 404 -20.04 0.86 25.90
CA ARG A 404 -19.13 0.02 26.67
C ARG A 404 -17.73 0.64 26.76
N TYR A 405 -17.21 1.20 25.66
CA TYR A 405 -15.90 1.84 25.63
C TYR A 405 -15.90 3.23 26.30
N ALA A 406 -17.04 3.93 26.30
CA ALA A 406 -17.21 5.15 27.08
C ALA A 406 -17.13 4.88 28.59
N ALA A 407 -17.57 3.71 29.05
CA ALA A 407 -17.38 3.27 30.42
C ALA A 407 -15.95 2.75 30.66
N HIS A 408 -15.48 1.84 29.81
CA HIS A 408 -14.16 1.19 29.93
C HIS A 408 -13.58 0.88 28.55
N LYS A 409 -12.55 1.61 28.17
CA LYS A 409 -11.78 1.33 26.95
C LYS A 409 -10.98 0.03 27.15
N PRO A 410 -10.88 -0.88 26.13
CA PRO A 410 -10.05 -2.07 26.23
C PRO A 410 -8.60 -1.74 26.62
N ALA A 411 -8.07 -2.43 27.62
CA ALA A 411 -6.72 -2.19 28.13
C ALA A 411 -5.61 -2.91 27.34
N ASP A 412 -5.99 -3.89 26.50
CA ASP A 412 -5.08 -4.78 25.78
C ASP A 412 -4.82 -4.38 24.33
N LEU A 413 -5.26 -3.18 23.91
CA LEU A 413 -5.11 -2.69 22.53
C LEU A 413 -3.65 -2.70 22.07
N TYR A 414 -2.77 -2.21 22.92
CA TYR A 414 -1.35 -2.18 22.65
C TYR A 414 -0.76 -3.59 22.51
N LEU A 415 -1.17 -4.53 23.37
CA LEU A 415 -0.71 -5.91 23.32
C LEU A 415 -1.15 -6.59 22.00
N ARG A 416 -2.38 -6.35 21.58
CA ARG A 416 -2.89 -6.87 20.29
C ARG A 416 -2.08 -6.34 19.11
N ALA A 417 -1.60 -5.11 19.17
CA ALA A 417 -0.83 -4.48 18.10
C ALA A 417 0.59 -5.04 17.94
N THR A 418 1.15 -5.73 18.94
CA THR A 418 2.53 -6.29 18.88
C THR A 418 2.71 -7.32 17.78
N TYR A 419 1.65 -8.06 17.44
CA TYR A 419 1.67 -9.00 16.31
C TYR A 419 1.80 -8.30 14.95
N TYR A 420 1.35 -7.04 14.86
CA TYR A 420 1.34 -6.24 13.65
C TYR A 420 2.53 -5.28 13.54
N ASN A 421 3.19 -4.98 14.65
CA ASN A 421 4.37 -4.12 14.68
C ASN A 421 5.43 -4.74 15.61
N ALA A 422 6.49 -5.22 15.00
CA ALA A 422 7.52 -6.01 15.68
C ALA A 422 8.38 -5.23 16.68
N THR A 423 8.34 -3.89 16.68
CA THR A 423 9.14 -3.07 17.62
C THR A 423 8.38 -2.72 18.89
N LEU A 424 7.06 -2.89 18.93
CA LEU A 424 6.27 -2.57 20.13
C LEU A 424 6.69 -3.42 21.33
N GLY A 425 6.87 -2.77 22.48
CA GLY A 425 7.29 -3.43 23.72
C GLY A 425 8.73 -3.92 23.71
N THR A 426 9.54 -3.52 22.73
CA THR A 426 10.96 -3.84 22.64
C THR A 426 11.83 -2.59 22.82
N PRO A 427 13.15 -2.72 23.01
CA PRO A 427 14.07 -1.58 23.01
C PRO A 427 14.09 -0.76 21.70
N ASP A 428 13.58 -1.34 20.60
CA ASP A 428 13.50 -0.70 19.30
C ASP A 428 12.16 0.05 19.07
N GLU A 429 11.31 0.16 20.08
CA GLU A 429 10.05 0.90 19.97
C GLU A 429 10.32 2.37 19.60
N GLY A 430 9.65 2.86 18.54
CA GLY A 430 9.89 4.20 17.98
C GLY A 430 11.21 4.33 17.20
N ARG A 431 11.87 3.21 16.87
CA ARG A 431 13.14 3.18 16.12
C ARG A 431 13.09 2.33 14.85
N SER A 432 11.90 2.09 14.32
CA SER A 432 11.73 1.26 13.11
C SER A 432 12.50 1.83 11.91
N GLN A 433 12.60 3.16 11.77
CA GLN A 433 13.41 3.80 10.72
C GLN A 433 14.89 3.46 10.87
N ILE A 434 15.45 3.60 12.08
CA ILE A 434 16.84 3.28 12.36
C ILE A 434 17.13 1.82 12.07
N ARG A 435 16.27 0.92 12.58
CA ARG A 435 16.38 -0.53 12.36
C ARG A 435 16.33 -0.88 10.87
N THR A 436 15.41 -0.29 10.11
CA THR A 436 15.29 -0.46 8.66
C THR A 436 16.58 -0.05 7.94
N VAL A 437 17.12 1.13 8.25
CA VAL A 437 18.34 1.64 7.62
C VAL A 437 19.55 0.79 7.97
N THR A 438 19.70 0.35 9.22
CA THR A 438 20.80 -0.51 9.66
C THR A 438 20.78 -1.82 8.89
N LEU A 439 19.66 -2.54 8.87
CA LEU A 439 19.54 -3.82 8.18
C LEU A 439 19.73 -3.68 6.65
N LEU A 440 19.23 -2.60 6.05
CA LEU A 440 19.45 -2.32 4.64
C LEU A 440 20.95 -2.08 4.35
N ASN A 441 21.64 -1.35 5.21
CA ASN A 441 23.08 -1.09 5.07
C ASN A 441 23.88 -2.38 5.17
N ASP A 442 23.63 -3.21 6.18
CA ASP A 442 24.33 -4.47 6.40
C ASP A 442 24.14 -5.40 5.19
N TRP A 443 22.91 -5.52 4.69
CA TRP A 443 22.61 -6.32 3.50
C TRP A 443 23.32 -5.79 2.24
N LEU A 444 23.32 -4.48 2.00
CA LEU A 444 24.00 -3.88 0.85
C LEU A 444 25.51 -4.06 0.90
N ASN A 445 26.12 -4.06 2.10
CA ASN A 445 27.55 -4.29 2.26
C ASN A 445 27.91 -5.75 2.02
N GLN A 446 27.08 -6.69 2.48
CA GLN A 446 27.28 -8.13 2.21
C GLN A 446 27.15 -8.45 0.71
N SER A 447 26.18 -7.85 0.03
CA SER A 447 25.95 -8.03 -1.41
C SER A 447 27.08 -7.47 -2.27
N ALA A 448 27.85 -6.51 -1.77
CA ALA A 448 29.00 -5.93 -2.47
C ALA A 448 30.25 -6.82 -2.40
N VAL A 449 30.34 -7.74 -1.46
CA VAL A 449 31.49 -8.66 -1.28
C VAL A 449 31.34 -9.92 -2.14
N THR A 450 30.11 -10.24 -2.54
CA THR A 450 29.76 -11.46 -3.31
C THR A 450 29.70 -11.24 -4.83
N ASN A 451 29.82 -10.03 -5.32
CA ASN A 451 29.89 -9.63 -6.73
C ASN A 451 31.29 -9.09 -7.08
#